data_ca6a9a792afb32c3ee8747e98add70f6
#
_entry.id   ca6a9a792afb32c3ee8747e98add70f6
#
_cell.length_a   1.000
_cell.length_b   1.000
_cell.length_c   1.000
_cell.angle_alpha   90.00
_cell.angle_beta   90.00
_cell.angle_gamma   90.00
#
_symmetry.space_group_name_H-M   'P 1'
#
loop_
_entity.id
_entity.type
_entity.pdbx_description
1 polymer ?
#
loop_
_entity_poly.entity_id
_entity_poly.type
_entity_poly.pdbx_seq_one_letter_code
_entity_poly.pdbx_strand_id
1 'polypeptide(L)'
;MTILDSRLWLAFIVALAITAGGCYFKGHADGVRATTVAAQNDQAKAVAAARAEEQRRTAAQSEIANDANQQRTAALADAFAARAAAGSLQQRVDQLVAAARHPAAPAGSPAAGDALDLLADVLGRADQRAGDLAEYADRARIAGQQCERDYDALTAAK
;
A
#
# COMPACT_ATOMS: atom_id res chain seq x y z
N MET A 1 71.81 29.50 52.62
CA MET A 1 71.44 28.31 51.83
C MET A 1 69.88 28.22 51.62
N THR A 2 69.15 29.29 51.34
CA THR A 2 67.67 29.18 51.29
C THR A 2 67.01 29.89 50.10
N ILE A 3 67.73 30.66 49.31
CA ILE A 3 67.20 31.39 48.16
C ILE A 3 67.18 30.54 46.87
N LEU A 4 68.14 29.57 46.78
CA LEU A 4 68.16 28.62 45.64
C LEU A 4 67.00 27.60 45.71
N ASP A 5 66.62 27.17 46.89
CA ASP A 5 65.49 26.24 47.11
C ASP A 5 64.14 26.85 46.75
N SER A 6 63.93 28.15 47.03
CA SER A 6 62.69 28.84 46.70
C SER A 6 62.49 29.01 45.20
N ARG A 7 63.53 29.27 44.43
CA ARG A 7 63.43 29.37 42.97
C ARG A 7 63.19 28.02 42.27
N LEU A 8 63.83 27.00 42.80
CA LEU A 8 63.67 25.64 42.32
C LEU A 8 62.24 25.17 42.60
N TRP A 9 61.71 25.50 43.74
CA TRP A 9 60.31 25.16 44.12
C TRP A 9 59.25 25.86 43.27
N LEU A 10 59.45 27.15 42.97
CA LEU A 10 58.64 27.93 42.03
C LEU A 10 58.66 27.33 40.61
N ALA A 11 59.85 26.98 40.09
CA ALA A 11 60.02 26.37 38.79
C ALA A 11 59.25 25.01 38.70
N PHE A 12 59.33 24.23 39.80
CA PHE A 12 58.60 22.95 39.88
C PHE A 12 57.07 23.12 39.88
N ILE A 13 56.52 24.08 40.61
CA ILE A 13 55.08 24.40 40.63
C ILE A 13 54.64 24.88 39.27
N VAL A 14 55.40 25.72 38.58
CA VAL A 14 55.03 26.19 37.23
C VAL A 14 55.08 25.05 36.22
N ALA A 15 56.07 24.18 36.29
CA ALA A 15 56.17 22.99 35.41
C ALA A 15 54.95 22.04 35.64
N LEU A 16 54.58 21.85 36.89
CA LEU A 16 53.43 21.00 37.28
C LEU A 16 52.12 21.61 36.81
N ALA A 17 51.93 22.93 36.89
CA ALA A 17 50.77 23.65 36.40
C ALA A 17 50.66 23.59 34.87
N ILE A 18 51.76 23.67 34.13
CA ILE A 18 51.78 23.55 32.66
C ILE A 18 51.44 22.12 32.22
N THR A 19 52.04 21.13 32.88
CA THR A 19 51.73 19.71 32.55
C THR A 19 50.30 19.34 32.89
N ALA A 20 49.77 19.75 34.05
CA ALA A 20 48.37 19.50 34.43
C ALA A 20 47.40 20.23 33.47
N GLY A 21 47.68 21.49 33.12
CA GLY A 21 46.90 22.27 32.16
C GLY A 21 46.93 21.65 30.77
N GLY A 22 48.09 21.21 30.29
CA GLY A 22 48.23 20.56 28.99
C GLY A 22 47.49 19.22 28.90
N CYS A 23 47.56 18.39 29.93
CA CYS A 23 46.82 17.13 30.01
C CYS A 23 45.30 17.36 30.09
N TYR A 24 44.87 18.37 30.85
CA TYR A 24 43.44 18.71 30.94
C TYR A 24 42.88 19.19 29.59
N PHE A 25 43.57 20.12 28.93
CA PHE A 25 43.11 20.63 27.61
C PHE A 25 43.09 19.55 26.54
N LYS A 26 44.13 18.71 26.49
CA LYS A 26 44.16 17.60 25.52
C LYS A 26 43.12 16.55 25.80
N GLY A 27 42.97 16.14 27.05
CA GLY A 27 41.92 15.15 27.43
C GLY A 27 40.51 15.66 27.19
N HIS A 28 40.27 16.97 27.44
CA HIS A 28 38.96 17.56 27.13
C HIS A 28 38.67 17.62 25.63
N ALA A 29 39.65 18.04 24.84
CA ALA A 29 39.53 18.13 23.38
C ALA A 29 39.30 16.73 22.72
N ASP A 30 40.03 15.72 23.18
CA ASP A 30 39.91 14.35 22.68
C ASP A 30 38.61 13.71 23.13
N GLY A 31 38.14 13.99 24.35
CA GLY A 31 36.83 13.56 24.85
C GLY A 31 35.66 14.13 24.06
N VAL A 32 35.71 15.45 23.78
CA VAL A 32 34.64 16.09 22.95
C VAL A 32 34.66 15.54 21.52
N ARG A 33 35.83 15.33 20.91
CA ARG A 33 35.91 14.74 19.58
C ARG A 33 35.37 13.30 19.55
N ALA A 34 35.74 12.49 20.51
CA ALA A 34 35.25 11.10 20.61
C ALA A 34 33.74 11.02 20.76
N THR A 35 33.16 11.87 21.61
CA THR A 35 31.72 11.92 21.81
C THR A 35 30.96 12.45 20.59
N THR A 36 31.49 13.46 19.89
CA THR A 36 30.86 14.00 18.68
C THR A 36 30.90 13.00 17.53
N VAL A 37 32.02 12.29 17.33
CA VAL A 37 32.11 11.24 16.32
C VAL A 37 31.18 10.06 16.65
N ALA A 38 31.12 9.65 17.91
CA ALA A 38 30.19 8.61 18.33
C ALA A 38 28.73 9.01 18.07
N ALA A 39 28.35 10.23 18.47
CA ALA A 39 26.99 10.75 18.22
C ALA A 39 26.67 10.84 16.72
N GLN A 40 27.60 11.29 15.89
CA GLN A 40 27.41 11.33 14.43
C GLN A 40 27.24 9.93 13.83
N ASN A 41 28.04 8.95 14.28
CA ASN A 41 27.91 7.56 13.84
C ASN A 41 26.56 6.96 14.23
N ASP A 42 26.10 7.21 15.46
CA ASP A 42 24.81 6.71 15.93
C ASP A 42 23.65 7.37 15.18
N GLN A 43 23.76 8.68 14.91
CA GLN A 43 22.78 9.38 14.07
C GLN A 43 22.79 8.83 12.63
N ALA A 44 23.95 8.58 12.05
CA ALA A 44 24.06 7.99 10.71
C ALA A 44 23.44 6.58 10.66
N LYS A 45 23.66 5.74 11.68
CA LYS A 45 23.03 4.42 11.80
C LYS A 45 21.51 4.51 11.95
N ALA A 46 21.02 5.44 12.77
CA ALA A 46 19.59 5.66 12.96
C ALA A 46 18.92 6.11 11.65
N VAL A 47 19.53 7.03 10.91
CA VAL A 47 19.05 7.46 9.59
C VAL A 47 19.06 6.31 8.57
N ALA A 48 20.13 5.50 8.55
CA ALA A 48 20.20 4.34 7.67
C ALA A 48 19.13 3.30 8.00
N ALA A 49 18.89 3.03 9.28
CA ALA A 49 17.83 2.13 9.71
C ALA A 49 16.43 2.64 9.34
N ALA A 50 16.17 3.94 9.53
CA ALA A 50 14.91 4.56 9.14
C ALA A 50 14.67 4.48 7.61
N ARG A 51 15.71 4.73 6.80
CA ARG A 51 15.62 4.59 5.33
C ARG A 51 15.37 3.15 4.90
N ALA A 52 16.03 2.19 5.52
CA ALA A 52 15.82 0.78 5.22
C ALA A 52 14.39 0.33 5.55
N GLU A 53 13.83 0.83 6.63
CA GLU A 53 12.45 0.58 7.01
C GLU A 53 11.46 1.22 6.02
N GLU A 54 11.69 2.46 5.62
CA GLU A 54 10.85 3.15 4.64
C GLU A 54 10.89 2.47 3.27
N GLN A 55 12.06 2.02 2.82
CA GLN A 55 12.19 1.23 1.59
C GLN A 55 11.42 -0.08 1.66
N ARG A 56 11.46 -0.77 2.80
CA ARG A 56 10.71 -2.00 3.01
C ARG A 56 9.20 -1.77 2.94
N ARG A 57 8.71 -0.70 3.59
CA ARG A 57 7.29 -0.30 3.54
C ARG A 57 6.85 0.07 2.13
N THR A 58 7.64 0.86 1.42
CA THR A 58 7.35 1.23 0.03
C THR A 58 7.32 0.02 -0.90
N ALA A 59 8.23 -0.94 -0.71
CA ALA A 59 8.24 -2.18 -1.47
C ALA A 59 6.97 -3.02 -1.21
N ALA A 60 6.60 -3.19 0.06
CA ALA A 60 5.38 -3.90 0.43
C ALA A 60 4.11 -3.24 -0.14
N GLN A 61 3.99 -1.92 -0.05
CA GLN A 61 2.87 -1.17 -0.64
C GLN A 61 2.81 -1.32 -2.16
N SER A 62 3.97 -1.30 -2.84
CA SER A 62 4.01 -1.48 -4.30
C SER A 62 3.57 -2.88 -4.72
N GLU A 63 3.94 -3.92 -3.96
CA GLU A 63 3.50 -5.29 -4.18
C GLU A 63 1.97 -5.42 -3.99
N ILE A 64 1.43 -4.89 -2.89
CA ILE A 64 -0.01 -4.88 -2.61
C ILE A 64 -0.78 -4.15 -3.72
N ALA A 65 -0.29 -3.00 -4.17
CA ALA A 65 -0.90 -2.23 -5.25
C ALA A 65 -0.88 -2.98 -6.59
N ASN A 66 0.22 -3.67 -6.91
CA ASN A 66 0.34 -4.49 -8.11
C ASN A 66 -0.64 -5.68 -8.07
N ASP A 67 -0.73 -6.38 -6.95
CA ASP A 67 -1.68 -7.48 -6.78
C ASP A 67 -3.14 -6.99 -6.90
N ALA A 68 -3.49 -5.86 -6.28
CA ALA A 68 -4.81 -5.26 -6.43
C ALA A 68 -5.13 -4.88 -7.88
N ASN A 69 -4.14 -4.39 -8.65
CA ASN A 69 -4.32 -4.08 -10.07
C ASN A 69 -4.53 -5.35 -10.91
N GLN A 70 -3.81 -6.43 -10.62
CA GLN A 70 -4.02 -7.72 -11.28
C GLN A 70 -5.42 -8.27 -11.00
N GLN A 71 -5.87 -8.22 -9.74
CA GLN A 71 -7.21 -8.65 -9.38
C GLN A 71 -8.30 -7.81 -10.07
N ARG A 72 -8.11 -6.48 -10.17
CA ARG A 72 -9.03 -5.61 -10.92
C ARG A 72 -9.09 -5.98 -12.41
N THR A 73 -7.96 -6.26 -13.01
CA THR A 73 -7.88 -6.65 -14.44
C THR A 73 -8.58 -7.99 -14.66
N ALA A 74 -8.37 -8.96 -13.78
CA ALA A 74 -9.05 -10.25 -13.84
C ALA A 74 -10.57 -10.09 -13.65
N ALA A 75 -11.00 -9.35 -12.64
CA ALA A 75 -12.43 -9.11 -12.39
C ALA A 75 -13.12 -8.41 -13.58
N LEU A 76 -12.45 -7.47 -14.24
CA LEU A 76 -12.96 -6.84 -15.46
C LEU A 76 -13.10 -7.84 -16.62
N ALA A 77 -12.10 -8.70 -16.82
CA ALA A 77 -12.15 -9.73 -17.86
C ALA A 77 -13.32 -10.70 -17.61
N ASP A 78 -13.50 -11.14 -16.38
CA ASP A 78 -14.60 -12.01 -15.98
C ASP A 78 -15.97 -11.32 -16.17
N ALA A 79 -16.07 -10.03 -15.82
CA ALA A 79 -17.29 -9.25 -16.05
C ALA A 79 -17.62 -9.11 -17.53
N PHE A 80 -16.61 -8.91 -18.40
CA PHE A 80 -16.81 -8.89 -19.86
C PHE A 80 -17.27 -10.24 -20.40
N ALA A 81 -16.68 -11.34 -19.94
CA ALA A 81 -17.10 -12.69 -20.33
C ALA A 81 -18.53 -13.01 -19.89
N ALA A 82 -18.88 -12.64 -18.67
CA ALA A 82 -20.26 -12.80 -18.15
C ALA A 82 -21.27 -11.98 -18.96
N ARG A 83 -20.97 -10.71 -19.27
CA ARG A 83 -21.84 -9.87 -20.12
C ARG A 83 -22.01 -10.43 -21.53
N ALA A 84 -20.95 -10.98 -22.13
CA ALA A 84 -21.04 -11.62 -23.43
C ALA A 84 -21.93 -12.86 -23.39
N ALA A 85 -21.82 -13.69 -22.35
CA ALA A 85 -22.67 -14.85 -22.15
C ALA A 85 -24.16 -14.43 -21.94
N ALA A 86 -24.41 -13.43 -21.12
CA ALA A 86 -25.74 -12.87 -20.87
C ALA A 86 -26.35 -12.31 -22.18
N GLY A 87 -25.57 -11.56 -22.95
CA GLY A 87 -26.01 -11.06 -24.27
C GLY A 87 -26.39 -12.17 -25.26
N SER A 88 -25.65 -13.29 -25.28
CA SER A 88 -25.98 -14.44 -26.10
C SER A 88 -27.29 -15.13 -25.65
N LEU A 89 -27.54 -15.17 -24.36
CA LEU A 89 -28.78 -15.70 -23.79
C LEU A 89 -29.97 -14.78 -24.12
N GLN A 90 -29.79 -13.48 -23.98
CA GLN A 90 -30.81 -12.49 -24.36
C GLN A 90 -31.22 -12.63 -25.85
N GLN A 91 -30.24 -12.77 -26.76
CA GLN A 91 -30.55 -13.00 -28.18
C GLN A 91 -31.38 -14.28 -28.41
N ARG A 92 -31.16 -15.35 -27.65
CA ARG A 92 -31.94 -16.57 -27.75
C ARG A 92 -33.36 -16.34 -27.22
N VAL A 93 -33.54 -15.60 -26.16
CA VAL A 93 -34.84 -15.21 -25.64
C VAL A 93 -35.60 -14.40 -26.70
N ASP A 94 -34.96 -13.41 -27.32
CA ASP A 94 -35.60 -12.59 -28.36
C ASP A 94 -36.01 -13.44 -29.59
N GLN A 95 -35.18 -14.42 -29.98
CA GLN A 95 -35.53 -15.38 -31.04
C GLN A 95 -36.72 -16.23 -30.69
N LEU A 96 -36.81 -16.72 -29.45
CA LEU A 96 -37.98 -17.51 -29.00
C LEU A 96 -39.26 -16.67 -28.95
N VAL A 97 -39.15 -15.44 -28.48
CA VAL A 97 -40.26 -14.49 -28.49
C VAL A 97 -40.75 -14.22 -29.93
N ALA A 98 -39.78 -13.95 -30.84
CA ALA A 98 -40.11 -13.76 -32.26
C ALA A 98 -40.75 -15.00 -32.90
N ALA A 99 -40.28 -16.20 -32.59
CA ALA A 99 -40.85 -17.46 -33.08
C ALA A 99 -42.27 -17.68 -32.55
N ALA A 100 -42.54 -17.32 -31.30
CA ALA A 100 -43.86 -17.42 -30.67
C ALA A 100 -44.91 -16.48 -31.31
N ARG A 101 -44.47 -15.41 -31.97
CA ARG A 101 -45.35 -14.46 -32.69
C ARG A 101 -45.68 -14.89 -34.12
N HIS A 102 -44.97 -15.90 -34.70
CA HIS A 102 -45.25 -16.34 -36.06
C HIS A 102 -46.60 -17.10 -36.16
N PRO A 103 -47.44 -16.78 -37.14
CA PRO A 103 -48.82 -17.31 -37.24
C PRO A 103 -48.93 -18.79 -37.63
N ALA A 104 -47.84 -19.51 -37.70
CA ALA A 104 -47.84 -20.97 -37.95
C ALA A 104 -48.17 -21.81 -36.69
N ALA A 105 -48.20 -21.20 -35.51
CA ALA A 105 -48.73 -21.84 -34.29
C ALA A 105 -50.21 -21.44 -34.08
N PRO A 106 -51.07 -22.35 -33.59
CA PRO A 106 -52.47 -22.00 -33.28
C PRO A 106 -52.47 -20.80 -32.36
N ALA A 107 -53.20 -19.75 -32.79
CA ALA A 107 -53.12 -18.39 -32.27
C ALA A 107 -53.12 -18.32 -30.73
N GLY A 108 -51.95 -18.07 -30.15
CA GLY A 108 -51.84 -17.46 -28.83
C GLY A 108 -52.49 -16.07 -28.91
N SER A 109 -53.26 -15.70 -27.93
CA SER A 109 -53.88 -14.37 -27.85
C SER A 109 -52.78 -13.27 -28.00
N PRO A 110 -53.05 -12.16 -28.72
CA PRO A 110 -52.11 -11.01 -28.76
C PRO A 110 -51.61 -10.57 -27.40
N ALA A 111 -52.44 -10.67 -26.36
CA ALA A 111 -52.07 -10.40 -24.97
C ALA A 111 -50.98 -11.32 -24.42
N ALA A 112 -50.79 -12.53 -24.94
CA ALA A 112 -49.74 -13.42 -24.51
C ALA A 112 -48.36 -13.01 -25.13
N GLY A 113 -48.36 -12.45 -26.34
CA GLY A 113 -47.17 -11.89 -26.98
C GLY A 113 -46.65 -10.67 -26.21
N ASP A 114 -47.52 -9.75 -25.86
CA ASP A 114 -47.16 -8.54 -25.10
C ASP A 114 -46.65 -8.89 -23.70
N ALA A 115 -47.19 -9.94 -23.04
CA ALA A 115 -46.67 -10.39 -21.74
C ALA A 115 -45.28 -11.01 -21.85
N LEU A 116 -44.94 -11.74 -22.91
CA LEU A 116 -43.60 -12.30 -23.15
C LEU A 116 -42.57 -11.21 -23.42
N ASP A 117 -42.95 -10.18 -24.16
CA ASP A 117 -42.07 -9.03 -24.41
C ASP A 117 -41.75 -8.28 -23.11
N LEU A 118 -42.77 -8.03 -22.30
CA LEU A 118 -42.58 -7.36 -21.00
C LEU A 118 -41.66 -8.19 -20.08
N LEU A 119 -41.84 -9.53 -20.06
CA LEU A 119 -40.98 -10.43 -19.31
C LEU A 119 -39.51 -10.40 -19.81
N ALA A 120 -39.29 -10.44 -21.13
CA ALA A 120 -37.95 -10.37 -21.74
C ALA A 120 -37.28 -9.04 -21.40
N ASP A 121 -37.99 -7.92 -21.46
CA ASP A 121 -37.47 -6.60 -21.11
C ASP A 121 -37.16 -6.49 -19.62
N VAL A 122 -38.01 -7.00 -18.74
CA VAL A 122 -37.77 -7.02 -17.29
C VAL A 122 -36.54 -7.89 -16.97
N LEU A 123 -36.42 -9.07 -17.59
CA LEU A 123 -35.26 -9.96 -17.43
C LEU A 123 -33.98 -9.27 -17.86
N GLY A 124 -33.95 -8.63 -19.03
CA GLY A 124 -32.77 -7.91 -19.52
C GLY A 124 -32.32 -6.78 -18.59
N ARG A 125 -33.31 -6.01 -18.08
CA ARG A 125 -33.00 -4.95 -17.09
C ARG A 125 -32.54 -5.50 -15.75
N ALA A 126 -33.07 -6.61 -15.30
CA ALA A 126 -32.66 -7.27 -14.06
C ALA A 126 -31.22 -7.81 -14.18
N ASP A 127 -30.92 -8.47 -15.31
CA ASP A 127 -29.58 -8.98 -15.60
C ASP A 127 -28.53 -7.86 -15.68
N GLN A 128 -28.84 -6.77 -16.37
CA GLN A 128 -27.97 -5.60 -16.46
C GLN A 128 -27.68 -5.01 -15.07
N ARG A 129 -28.71 -4.84 -14.23
CA ARG A 129 -28.51 -4.34 -12.86
C ARG A 129 -27.71 -5.30 -11.99
N ALA A 130 -27.94 -6.61 -12.15
CA ALA A 130 -27.15 -7.62 -11.44
C ALA A 130 -25.68 -7.55 -11.83
N GLY A 131 -25.37 -7.38 -13.13
CA GLY A 131 -24.01 -7.18 -13.62
C GLY A 131 -23.34 -5.92 -13.07
N ASP A 132 -24.04 -4.78 -13.05
CA ASP A 132 -23.52 -3.53 -12.49
C ASP A 132 -23.25 -3.64 -10.98
N LEU A 133 -24.12 -4.35 -10.27
CA LEU A 133 -23.98 -4.58 -8.83
C LEU A 133 -22.81 -5.51 -8.51
N ALA A 134 -22.61 -6.57 -9.32
CA ALA A 134 -21.48 -7.48 -9.20
C ALA A 134 -20.15 -6.75 -9.43
N GLU A 135 -20.07 -5.90 -10.46
CA GLU A 135 -18.88 -5.09 -10.71
C GLU A 135 -18.57 -4.12 -9.57
N TYR A 136 -19.62 -3.50 -9.00
CA TYR A 136 -19.45 -2.64 -7.82
C TYR A 136 -18.95 -3.43 -6.61
N ALA A 137 -19.52 -4.60 -6.35
CA ALA A 137 -19.14 -5.47 -5.25
C ALA A 137 -17.68 -5.94 -5.37
N ASP A 138 -17.23 -6.31 -6.58
CA ASP A 138 -15.85 -6.70 -6.83
C ASP A 138 -14.87 -5.55 -6.59
N ARG A 139 -15.20 -4.35 -7.05
CA ARG A 139 -14.38 -3.15 -6.78
C ARG A 139 -14.27 -2.86 -5.28
N ALA A 140 -15.40 -2.94 -4.56
CA ALA A 140 -15.42 -2.71 -3.11
C ALA A 140 -14.62 -3.79 -2.36
N ARG A 141 -14.76 -5.06 -2.75
CA ARG A 141 -14.02 -6.18 -2.17
C ARG A 141 -12.50 -6.02 -2.37
N ILE A 142 -12.06 -5.72 -3.59
CA ILE A 142 -10.63 -5.54 -3.90
C ILE A 142 -10.05 -4.34 -3.12
N ALA A 143 -10.77 -3.22 -3.05
CA ALA A 143 -10.35 -2.05 -2.28
C ALA A 143 -10.28 -2.34 -0.77
N GLY A 144 -11.25 -3.08 -0.23
CA GLY A 144 -11.24 -3.52 1.17
C GLY A 144 -10.03 -4.40 1.49
N GLN A 145 -9.78 -5.41 0.68
CA GLN A 145 -8.62 -6.30 0.84
C GLN A 145 -7.28 -5.56 0.71
N GLN A 146 -7.20 -4.59 -0.19
CA GLN A 146 -6.01 -3.73 -0.30
C GLN A 146 -5.78 -2.95 0.99
N CYS A 147 -6.84 -2.31 1.52
CA CYS A 147 -6.77 -1.52 2.74
C CYS A 147 -6.36 -2.36 3.96
N GLU A 148 -6.90 -3.59 4.08
CA GLU A 148 -6.52 -4.53 5.14
C GLU A 148 -5.05 -4.91 5.06
N ARG A 149 -4.55 -5.27 3.88
CA ARG A 149 -3.14 -5.62 3.67
C ARG A 149 -2.20 -4.45 3.92
N ASP A 150 -2.57 -3.24 3.49
CA ASP A 150 -1.80 -2.03 3.77
C ASP A 150 -1.70 -1.77 5.28
N TYR A 151 -2.81 -1.95 6.01
CA TYR A 151 -2.83 -1.83 7.46
C TYR A 151 -1.95 -2.89 8.13
N ASP A 152 -2.05 -4.15 7.71
CA ASP A 152 -1.25 -5.25 8.24
C ASP A 152 0.26 -5.02 7.97
N ALA A 153 0.62 -4.56 6.77
CA ALA A 153 2.01 -4.24 6.44
C ALA A 153 2.59 -3.11 7.31
N LEU A 154 1.76 -2.15 7.73
CA LEU A 154 2.17 -1.07 8.63
C LEU A 154 2.29 -1.52 10.09
N THR A 155 1.48 -2.49 10.51
CA THR A 155 1.42 -2.95 11.92
C THR A 155 2.36 -4.11 12.21
N ALA A 156 2.65 -4.97 11.23
CA ALA A 156 3.59 -6.10 11.37
C ALA A 156 5.05 -5.67 11.60
N ALA A 157 5.39 -4.42 11.38
CA ALA A 157 6.74 -3.86 11.54
C ALA A 157 7.08 -3.45 13.00
N LYS A 158 6.23 -3.77 13.97
CA LYS A 158 6.48 -3.59 15.41
C LYS A 158 6.95 -4.88 16.03
#